data_77e3570a07a4a0b2f2b30ef87c7d749b
#
_entry.id   77e3570a07a4a0b2f2b30ef87c7d749b
#
_cell.length_a   1.000
_cell.length_b   1.000
_cell.length_c   1.000
_cell.angle_alpha   90.00
_cell.angle_beta   90.00
_cell.angle_gamma   90.00
#
_symmetry.space_group_name_H-M   'P 1'
#
loop_
_entity.id
_entity.type
_entity.pdbx_description
1 polymer ?
#
loop_
_entity_poly.entity_id
_entity_poly.type
_entity_poly.pdbx_seq_one_letter_code
_entity_poly.pdbx_strand_id
1 'polypeptide(L)'
;MEDIKKEKYISSSPEPVTLKGTEKILDQMNNSVCRIYNNGNGTGFFTKIPYKSKLLPVLITNNHVINQDDILNNKKISLYLNNDGITRTIKLDNNRMMYTNEKLDVTIIEIKDDKDNLNNKYLELDDEIINYFKLNKNEEENDINNIILLIQYI
;
A
#
# COMPACT_ATOMS: atom_id res chain seq x y z
N MET A 1 1.43 34.79 4.83
CA MET A 1 2.72 34.20 4.40
C MET A 1 2.93 33.00 5.29
N GLU A 2 2.68 31.81 4.74
CA GLU A 2 2.96 30.56 5.48
C GLU A 2 4.48 30.34 5.45
N ASP A 3 5.05 30.13 6.63
CA ASP A 3 6.46 29.79 6.78
C ASP A 3 6.76 28.46 6.09
N ILE A 4 7.49 28.53 5.00
CA ILE A 4 8.04 27.34 4.35
C ILE A 4 9.00 26.69 5.36
N LYS A 5 8.61 25.53 5.89
CA LYS A 5 9.48 24.72 6.75
C LYS A 5 10.78 24.44 5.99
N LYS A 6 11.89 24.99 6.48
CA LYS A 6 13.21 24.69 5.93
C LYS A 6 13.44 23.18 6.01
N GLU A 7 13.72 22.57 4.87
CA GLU A 7 14.21 21.19 4.81
C GLU A 7 15.43 21.03 5.71
N LYS A 8 15.40 20.05 6.59
CA LYS A 8 16.58 19.69 7.38
C LYS A 8 17.53 18.94 6.45
N TYR A 9 18.69 19.51 6.20
CA TYR A 9 19.78 18.79 5.56
C TYR A 9 20.15 17.55 6.40
N ILE A 10 20.19 16.38 5.76
CA ILE A 10 20.74 15.17 6.37
C ILE A 10 22.23 15.43 6.60
N SER A 11 22.67 15.35 7.84
CA SER A 11 24.02 15.74 8.27
C SER A 11 25.13 14.77 7.83
N SER A 12 24.79 13.64 7.24
CA SER A 12 25.72 12.64 6.71
C SER A 12 25.62 12.57 5.19
N SER A 13 26.74 12.40 4.50
CA SER A 13 26.74 12.07 3.08
C SER A 13 25.98 10.74 2.89
N PRO A 14 25.06 10.66 1.91
CA PRO A 14 24.37 9.41 1.65
C PRO A 14 25.37 8.31 1.29
N GLU A 15 25.28 7.18 1.97
CA GLU A 15 26.10 6.03 1.63
C GLU A 15 25.66 5.44 0.28
N PRO A 16 26.61 5.00 -0.57
CA PRO A 16 26.25 4.37 -1.83
C PRO A 16 25.49 3.08 -1.58
N VAL A 17 24.42 2.85 -2.36
CA VAL A 17 23.66 1.61 -2.28
C VAL A 17 24.55 0.44 -2.68
N THR A 18 24.65 -0.54 -1.80
CA THR A 18 25.43 -1.77 -2.08
C THR A 18 24.76 -2.60 -3.18
N LEU A 19 25.53 -3.48 -3.86
CA LEU A 19 24.97 -4.43 -4.84
C LEU A 19 23.82 -5.25 -4.23
N LYS A 20 23.99 -5.76 -3.01
CA LYS A 20 22.94 -6.48 -2.27
C LYS A 20 21.70 -5.63 -2.02
N GLY A 21 21.88 -4.35 -1.72
CA GLY A 21 20.76 -3.40 -1.58
C GLY A 21 20.02 -3.19 -2.90
N THR A 22 20.74 -3.07 -3.99
CA THR A 22 20.16 -2.96 -5.34
C THR A 22 19.35 -4.21 -5.71
N GLU A 23 19.89 -5.42 -5.44
CA GLU A 23 19.17 -6.68 -5.67
C GLU A 23 17.87 -6.74 -4.87
N LYS A 24 17.88 -6.31 -3.59
CA LYS A 24 16.67 -6.24 -2.75
C LYS A 24 15.64 -5.27 -3.35
N ILE A 25 16.05 -4.10 -3.81
CA ILE A 25 15.17 -3.11 -4.45
C ILE A 25 14.53 -3.70 -5.72
N LEU A 26 15.32 -4.33 -6.58
CA LEU A 26 14.83 -4.96 -7.80
C LEU A 26 13.84 -6.10 -7.50
N ASP A 27 14.13 -6.93 -6.49
CA ASP A 27 13.21 -7.99 -6.05
C ASP A 27 11.88 -7.42 -5.57
N GLN A 28 11.89 -6.34 -4.78
CA GLN A 28 10.68 -5.65 -4.32
C GLN A 28 9.89 -5.05 -5.50
N MET A 29 10.56 -4.37 -6.42
CA MET A 29 9.92 -3.81 -7.61
C MET A 29 9.25 -4.88 -8.47
N ASN A 30 9.86 -6.05 -8.59
CA ASN A 30 9.31 -7.13 -9.40
C ASN A 30 8.13 -7.84 -8.75
N ASN A 31 8.15 -8.01 -7.42
CA ASN A 31 7.23 -8.89 -6.71
C ASN A 31 6.21 -8.16 -5.83
N SER A 32 6.45 -6.88 -5.49
CA SER A 32 5.59 -6.14 -4.57
C SER A 32 4.93 -4.92 -5.20
N VAL A 33 5.32 -4.55 -6.41
CA VAL A 33 4.71 -3.44 -7.17
C VAL A 33 3.97 -4.01 -8.37
N CYS A 34 2.78 -3.48 -8.65
CA CYS A 34 1.97 -3.92 -9.79
C CYS A 34 1.44 -2.72 -10.59
N ARG A 35 1.15 -2.98 -11.86
CA ARG A 35 0.31 -2.10 -12.67
C ARG A 35 -1.15 -2.48 -12.47
N ILE A 36 -2.01 -1.48 -12.45
CA ILE A 36 -3.46 -1.62 -12.29
C ILE A 36 -4.13 -1.13 -13.56
N TYR A 37 -4.98 -1.97 -14.13
CA TYR A 37 -5.81 -1.63 -15.27
C TYR A 37 -7.26 -1.49 -14.80
N ASN A 38 -7.72 -0.24 -14.74
CA ASN A 38 -9.07 0.13 -14.34
C ASN A 38 -9.52 1.38 -15.10
N ASN A 39 -10.12 1.24 -16.29
CA ASN A 39 -10.46 2.36 -17.19
C ASN A 39 -9.28 3.31 -17.52
N GLY A 40 -8.09 2.94 -17.18
CA GLY A 40 -6.82 3.65 -17.31
C GLY A 40 -5.72 2.80 -16.73
N ASN A 41 -4.53 3.36 -16.65
CA ASN A 41 -3.36 2.71 -16.07
C ASN A 41 -3.00 3.39 -14.76
N GLY A 42 -2.74 2.59 -13.74
CA GLY A 42 -2.24 3.03 -12.45
C GLY A 42 -1.16 2.11 -11.92
N THR A 43 -0.60 2.48 -10.79
CA THR A 43 0.37 1.68 -10.05
C THR A 43 -0.15 1.44 -8.66
N GLY A 44 0.15 0.28 -8.10
CA GLY A 44 -0.09 -0.05 -6.71
C GLY A 44 1.03 -0.89 -6.16
N PHE A 45 1.06 -1.05 -4.85
CA PHE A 45 2.03 -1.90 -4.18
C PHE A 45 1.37 -2.72 -3.07
N PHE A 46 1.96 -3.88 -2.80
CA PHE A 46 1.49 -4.78 -1.76
C PHE A 46 2.32 -4.59 -0.50
N THR A 47 1.63 -4.48 0.63
CA THR A 47 2.25 -4.43 1.96
C THR A 47 1.35 -5.09 3.00
N LYS A 48 1.86 -5.27 4.22
CA LYS A 48 1.07 -5.76 5.35
C LYS A 48 0.97 -4.67 6.39
N ILE A 49 -0.23 -4.19 6.64
CA ILE A 49 -0.49 -3.14 7.62
C ILE A 49 -0.97 -3.72 8.96
N PRO A 50 -0.61 -3.13 10.10
CA PRO A 50 -1.20 -3.48 11.38
C PRO A 50 -2.71 -3.22 11.38
N TYR A 51 -3.50 -4.25 11.66
CA TYR A 51 -4.95 -4.14 11.79
C TYR A 51 -5.45 -5.03 12.92
N LYS A 52 -6.03 -4.44 13.96
CA LYS A 52 -6.37 -5.15 15.21
C LYS A 52 -5.15 -5.88 15.77
N SER A 53 -5.22 -7.19 15.95
CA SER A 53 -4.14 -8.00 16.51
C SER A 53 -3.26 -8.71 15.46
N LYS A 54 -3.46 -8.43 14.17
CA LYS A 54 -2.77 -9.11 13.06
C LYS A 54 -2.23 -8.13 12.02
N LEU A 55 -1.39 -8.64 11.13
CA LEU A 55 -1.00 -7.94 9.91
C LEU A 55 -2.00 -8.28 8.81
N LEU A 56 -2.60 -7.27 8.20
CA LEU A 56 -3.54 -7.38 7.10
C LEU A 56 -2.80 -7.19 5.78
N PRO A 57 -2.80 -8.18 4.88
CA PRO A 57 -2.27 -8.02 3.53
C PRO A 57 -3.15 -7.05 2.73
N VAL A 58 -2.54 -6.06 2.11
CA VAL A 58 -3.26 -5.03 1.35
C VAL A 58 -2.54 -4.66 0.06
N LEU A 59 -3.32 -4.22 -0.91
CA LEU A 59 -2.91 -3.42 -2.06
C LEU A 59 -3.19 -1.96 -1.75
N ILE A 60 -2.19 -1.10 -1.88
CA ILE A 60 -2.34 0.35 -1.76
C ILE A 60 -2.15 0.99 -3.13
N THR A 61 -3.05 1.89 -3.49
CA THR A 61 -3.02 2.66 -4.74
C THR A 61 -3.67 4.02 -4.55
N ASN A 62 -3.65 4.86 -5.57
CA ASN A 62 -4.30 6.15 -5.54
C ASN A 62 -5.83 6.06 -5.72
N ASN A 63 -6.56 7.00 -5.13
CA ASN A 63 -8.00 7.08 -5.28
C ASN A 63 -8.42 7.38 -6.74
N HIS A 64 -7.65 8.19 -7.47
CA HIS A 64 -7.94 8.43 -8.89
C HIS A 64 -7.75 7.20 -9.78
N VAL A 65 -7.06 6.14 -9.29
CA VAL A 65 -6.91 4.84 -9.98
C VAL A 65 -8.07 3.91 -9.66
N ILE A 66 -8.47 3.82 -8.38
CA ILE A 66 -9.61 3.02 -7.91
C ILE A 66 -10.37 3.89 -6.91
N ASN A 67 -11.54 4.34 -7.30
CA ASN A 67 -12.34 5.26 -6.50
C ASN A 67 -13.54 4.58 -5.81
N GLN A 68 -14.33 5.37 -5.10
CA GLN A 68 -15.52 4.89 -4.39
C GLN A 68 -16.55 4.25 -5.33
N ASP A 69 -16.72 4.79 -6.55
CA ASP A 69 -17.69 4.25 -7.51
C ASP A 69 -17.28 2.87 -8.01
N ASP A 70 -15.98 2.63 -8.22
CA ASP A 70 -15.46 1.31 -8.58
C ASP A 70 -15.77 0.27 -7.50
N ILE A 71 -15.64 0.67 -6.22
CA ILE A 71 -15.94 -0.17 -5.05
C ILE A 71 -17.44 -0.46 -4.98
N LEU A 72 -18.28 0.55 -5.03
CA LEU A 72 -19.75 0.42 -4.94
C LEU A 72 -20.33 -0.46 -6.06
N ASN A 73 -19.74 -0.38 -7.24
CA ASN A 73 -20.15 -1.19 -8.39
C ASN A 73 -19.56 -2.62 -8.41
N ASN A 74 -18.86 -3.04 -7.34
CA ASN A 74 -18.20 -4.35 -7.26
C ASN A 74 -17.34 -4.68 -8.49
N LYS A 75 -16.60 -3.69 -8.96
CA LYS A 75 -15.83 -3.78 -10.20
C LYS A 75 -14.74 -4.85 -10.11
N LYS A 76 -14.39 -5.40 -11.25
CA LYS A 76 -13.20 -6.23 -11.40
C LYS A 76 -12.06 -5.35 -11.88
N ILE A 77 -10.91 -5.43 -11.21
CA ILE A 77 -9.68 -4.76 -11.63
C ILE A 77 -8.64 -5.79 -12.03
N SER A 78 -7.85 -5.45 -13.02
CA SER A 78 -6.77 -6.30 -13.49
C SER A 78 -5.43 -5.81 -12.95
N LEU A 79 -4.63 -6.72 -12.42
CA LEU A 79 -3.31 -6.49 -11.86
C LEU A 79 -2.25 -7.20 -12.70
N TYR A 80 -1.15 -6.53 -12.92
CA TYR A 80 0.00 -7.04 -13.64
C TYR A 80 1.25 -6.86 -12.78
N LEU A 81 1.86 -7.97 -12.35
CA LEU A 81 3.13 -8.00 -11.64
C LEU A 81 4.28 -8.04 -12.64
N ASN A 82 5.39 -7.39 -12.31
CA ASN A 82 6.53 -7.33 -13.23
C ASN A 82 7.28 -8.67 -13.35
N ASN A 83 7.11 -9.59 -12.39
CA ASN A 83 7.91 -10.82 -12.30
C ASN A 83 7.51 -11.91 -13.29
N ASP A 84 6.28 -11.99 -13.74
CA ASP A 84 5.79 -13.14 -14.52
C ASP A 84 4.99 -12.79 -15.78
N GLY A 85 4.68 -11.53 -16.00
CA GLY A 85 3.92 -11.10 -17.18
C GLY A 85 2.46 -11.58 -17.21
N ILE A 86 1.93 -12.09 -16.10
CA ILE A 86 0.57 -12.63 -16.03
C ILE A 86 -0.39 -11.57 -15.48
N THR A 87 -1.48 -11.34 -16.21
CA THR A 87 -2.58 -10.50 -15.71
C THR A 87 -3.47 -11.30 -14.76
N ARG A 88 -3.68 -10.76 -13.58
CA ARG A 88 -4.58 -11.31 -12.57
C ARG A 88 -5.76 -10.38 -12.36
N THR A 89 -6.89 -10.93 -11.91
CA THR A 89 -8.10 -10.14 -11.69
C THR A 89 -8.56 -10.31 -10.27
N ILE A 90 -8.78 -9.21 -9.57
CA ILE A 90 -9.44 -9.19 -8.27
C ILE A 90 -10.78 -8.48 -8.37
N LYS A 91 -11.76 -8.94 -7.58
CA LYS A 91 -13.09 -8.34 -7.51
C LYS A 91 -13.20 -7.47 -6.27
N LEU A 92 -13.65 -6.24 -6.46
CA LEU A 92 -13.96 -5.30 -5.38
C LEU A 92 -15.36 -5.60 -4.84
N ASP A 93 -15.50 -6.55 -3.95
CA ASP A 93 -16.80 -6.94 -3.39
C ASP A 93 -16.85 -6.76 -1.86
N ASN A 94 -18.06 -6.79 -1.30
CA ASN A 94 -18.32 -6.55 0.12
C ASN A 94 -17.71 -7.60 1.08
N ASN A 95 -17.13 -8.68 0.55
CA ASN A 95 -16.42 -9.68 1.36
C ASN A 95 -14.97 -9.25 1.66
N ARG A 96 -14.57 -8.08 1.23
CA ARG A 96 -13.21 -7.56 1.29
C ARG A 96 -13.21 -6.23 2.04
N MET A 97 -12.26 -6.04 2.96
CA MET A 97 -12.06 -4.73 3.56
C MET A 97 -11.47 -3.78 2.53
N MET A 98 -12.09 -2.63 2.41
CA MET A 98 -11.65 -1.58 1.49
C MET A 98 -11.83 -0.23 2.16
N TYR A 99 -10.86 0.63 1.93
CA TYR A 99 -10.88 2.02 2.37
C TYR A 99 -10.46 2.91 1.19
N THR A 100 -11.13 4.03 1.01
CA THR A 100 -10.76 5.03 0.02
C THR A 100 -10.95 6.43 0.56
N ASN A 101 -10.05 7.35 0.19
CA ASN A 101 -10.09 8.74 0.59
C ASN A 101 -9.63 9.63 -0.57
N GLU A 102 -10.54 10.42 -1.10
CA GLU A 102 -10.29 11.30 -2.24
C GLU A 102 -9.31 12.44 -1.88
N LYS A 103 -9.42 13.01 -0.67
CA LYS A 103 -8.57 14.14 -0.24
C LYS A 103 -7.10 13.74 -0.09
N LEU A 104 -6.85 12.50 0.31
CA LEU A 104 -5.50 11.93 0.46
C LEU A 104 -5.07 11.21 -0.82
N ASP A 105 -5.94 11.12 -1.81
CA ASP A 105 -5.74 10.36 -3.04
C ASP A 105 -5.26 8.93 -2.79
N VAL A 106 -5.91 8.21 -1.88
CA VAL A 106 -5.51 6.86 -1.50
C VAL A 106 -6.68 5.89 -1.48
N THR A 107 -6.43 4.67 -1.92
CA THR A 107 -7.31 3.51 -1.78
C THR A 107 -6.52 2.31 -1.28
N ILE A 108 -7.07 1.62 -0.28
CA ILE A 108 -6.51 0.42 0.35
C ILE A 108 -7.48 -0.72 0.16
N ILE A 109 -7.00 -1.85 -0.31
CA ILE A 109 -7.82 -3.02 -0.63
C ILE A 109 -7.20 -4.25 0.04
N GLU A 110 -7.96 -4.96 0.88
CA GLU A 110 -7.54 -6.24 1.46
C GLU A 110 -7.21 -7.25 0.35
N ILE A 111 -6.10 -7.94 0.48
CA ILE A 111 -5.69 -9.06 -0.38
C ILE A 111 -5.98 -10.37 0.35
N LYS A 112 -6.65 -11.29 -0.34
CA LYS A 112 -6.97 -12.64 0.15
C LYS A 112 -6.13 -13.64 -0.60
N ASP A 113 -5.00 -14.04 -0.03
CA ASP A 113 -3.99 -14.89 -0.68
C ASP A 113 -4.57 -16.18 -1.27
N ASP A 114 -5.57 -16.77 -0.59
CA ASP A 114 -6.26 -17.97 -1.00
C ASP A 114 -7.23 -17.81 -2.19
N LYS A 115 -7.72 -16.59 -2.42
CA LYS A 115 -8.74 -16.28 -3.46
C LYS A 115 -8.17 -15.49 -4.63
N ASP A 116 -7.26 -14.59 -4.35
CA ASP A 116 -6.72 -13.67 -5.35
C ASP A 116 -5.64 -14.30 -6.21
N ASN A 117 -5.07 -15.43 -5.76
CA ASN A 117 -4.03 -16.18 -6.44
C ASN A 117 -2.87 -15.29 -6.93
N LEU A 118 -2.49 -14.36 -6.08
CA LEU A 118 -1.40 -13.42 -6.32
C LEU A 118 -0.11 -14.06 -5.79
N ASN A 119 0.78 -14.42 -6.68
CA ASN A 119 2.13 -14.87 -6.30
C ASN A 119 3.03 -13.64 -6.08
N ASN A 120 2.65 -12.79 -5.14
CA ASN A 120 3.32 -11.55 -4.80
C ASN A 120 4.09 -11.65 -3.48
N LYS A 121 5.04 -10.75 -3.31
CA LYS A 121 5.66 -10.44 -2.02
C LYS A 121 5.08 -9.12 -1.49
N TYR A 122 5.36 -8.84 -0.24
CA TYR A 122 4.91 -7.63 0.43
C TYR A 122 6.11 -6.74 0.75
N LEU A 123 5.97 -5.44 0.52
CA LEU A 123 6.93 -4.46 1.03
C LEU A 123 6.91 -4.50 2.55
N GLU A 124 8.09 -4.50 3.14
CA GLU A 124 8.25 -4.40 4.58
C GLU A 124 8.01 -2.95 5.01
N LEU A 125 7.18 -2.76 6.02
CA LEU A 125 7.06 -1.46 6.67
C LEU A 125 8.24 -1.26 7.63
N ASP A 126 8.61 -0.01 7.82
CA ASP A 126 9.59 0.38 8.82
C ASP A 126 9.14 -0.05 10.23
N ASP A 127 10.05 -0.66 10.99
CA ASP A 127 9.75 -1.13 12.34
C ASP A 127 9.39 0.01 13.31
N GLU A 128 9.88 1.22 13.09
CA GLU A 128 9.51 2.40 13.87
C GLU A 128 8.04 2.75 13.66
N ILE A 129 7.55 2.67 12.42
CA ILE A 129 6.15 2.88 12.07
C ILE A 129 5.28 1.81 12.75
N ILE A 130 5.67 0.54 12.66
CA ILE A 130 4.96 -0.58 13.29
C ILE A 130 4.89 -0.41 14.81
N ASN A 131 5.98 0.00 15.43
CA ASN A 131 6.06 0.21 16.87
C ASN A 131 5.22 1.42 17.32
N TYR A 132 5.20 2.51 16.55
CA TYR A 132 4.33 3.66 16.81
C TYR A 132 2.86 3.24 16.90
N PHE A 133 2.38 2.40 15.97
CA PHE A 133 1.01 1.90 15.98
C PHE A 133 0.74 0.91 17.13
N LYS A 134 1.73 0.14 17.56
CA LYS A 134 1.60 -0.77 18.72
C LYS A 134 1.49 -0.03 20.05
N LEU A 135 2.24 1.07 20.20
CA LEU A 135 2.28 1.86 21.45
C LEU A 135 1.04 2.72 21.63
N ASN A 136 0.39 3.15 20.55
CA ASN A 136 -0.81 3.97 20.58
C ASN A 136 -2.13 3.17 20.61
N LYS A 137 -2.06 1.88 20.96
CA LYS A 137 -3.23 1.00 21.13
C LYS A 137 -4.03 1.32 22.40
N ASN A 138 -4.47 2.54 22.58
CA ASN A 138 -5.53 2.86 23.51
C ASN A 138 -6.77 3.20 22.69
N GLU A 139 -7.79 2.31 22.82
CA GLU A 139 -9.18 2.50 22.46
C GLU A 139 -9.65 2.13 21.04
N GLU A 140 -10.77 1.45 21.03
CA GLU A 140 -11.47 0.77 19.94
C GLU A 140 -11.94 1.65 18.77
N GLU A 141 -11.71 2.95 18.80
CA GLU A 141 -12.30 3.92 17.87
C GLU A 141 -11.43 4.30 16.65
N ASN A 142 -10.20 3.76 16.53
CA ASN A 142 -9.20 4.39 15.66
C ASN A 142 -8.48 3.49 14.63
N ASP A 143 -8.97 2.31 14.32
CA ASP A 143 -8.29 1.46 13.32
C ASP A 143 -8.17 2.16 11.95
N ILE A 144 -9.20 2.92 11.54
CA ILE A 144 -9.19 3.67 10.28
C ILE A 144 -8.28 4.91 10.38
N ASN A 145 -8.30 5.63 11.50
CA ASN A 145 -7.43 6.79 11.70
C ASN A 145 -5.96 6.39 11.78
N ASN A 146 -5.66 5.22 12.34
CA ASN A 146 -4.31 4.66 12.35
C ASN A 146 -3.82 4.30 10.95
N ILE A 147 -4.70 3.78 10.09
CA ILE A 147 -4.39 3.53 8.67
C ILE A 147 -4.14 4.86 7.94
N ILE A 148 -4.92 5.89 8.20
CA ILE A 148 -4.74 7.23 7.61
C ILE A 148 -3.40 7.84 8.04
N LEU A 149 -3.02 7.72 9.31
CA LEU A 149 -1.72 8.17 9.80
C LEU A 149 -0.57 7.41 9.13
N LEU A 150 -0.68 6.09 8.98
CA LEU A 150 0.31 5.28 8.27
C LEU A 150 0.58 5.81 6.85
N ILE A 151 -0.47 6.19 6.13
CA ILE A 151 -0.39 6.67 4.75
C ILE A 151 0.31 8.04 4.67
N GLN A 152 0.23 8.86 5.69
CA GLN A 152 0.93 10.16 5.74
C GLN A 152 2.43 10.04 5.94
N TYR A 153 2.93 8.85 6.27
CA TYR A 153 4.36 8.55 6.49
C TYR A 153 4.99 7.66 5.40
N ILE A 154 4.20 7.19 4.43
CA ILE A 154 4.68 6.46 3.24
C ILE A 154 4.78 7.43 2.06
#